data_1edd7a09145646f321707876e7ed683f
#
_entry.id   1edd7a09145646f321707876e7ed683f
#
_cell.length_a   1.000
_cell.length_b   1.000
_cell.length_c   1.000
_cell.angle_alpha   90.00
_cell.angle_beta   90.00
_cell.angle_gamma   90.00
#
_symmetry.space_group_name_H-M   'P 1'
#
loop_
_entity.id
_entity.type
_entity.pdbx_description
1 polymer ?
#
loop_
_entity_poly.entity_id
_entity_poly.type
_entity_poly.pdbx_seq_one_letter_code
_entity_poly.pdbx_strand_id
1 'polypeptide(L)'
;MKLSALVITVFVVFIGGCASTETVKEAKGQGVSRIYQEAYGPVYNATLAAAKSKNLDVVESDKTTGRIILSHGVTLWSWGEKIAVFVHKKGTTTTQVEVVSKPVLSPLNFPPDWQKILLDQIDVELHAGK
;
A
#
# COMPACT_ATOMS: atom_id res chain seq x y z
N MET A 1 -28.79 33.48 43.60
CA MET A 1 -28.70 33.12 42.16
C MET A 1 -27.40 32.45 41.91
N LYS A 2 -27.42 31.19 41.68
CA LYS A 2 -26.19 30.43 41.39
C LYS A 2 -26.08 30.30 39.87
N LEU A 3 -25.19 31.06 39.28
CA LEU A 3 -24.79 30.85 37.87
C LEU A 3 -23.85 29.63 37.83
N SER A 4 -24.41 28.50 37.49
CA SER A 4 -23.61 27.35 37.13
C SER A 4 -23.00 27.62 35.77
N ALA A 5 -21.75 28.00 35.76
CA ALA A 5 -20.95 28.08 34.57
C ALA A 5 -20.74 26.65 34.05
N LEU A 6 -21.57 26.27 33.09
CA LEU A 6 -21.38 25.04 32.33
C LEU A 6 -20.16 25.24 31.42
N VAL A 7 -19.00 24.87 31.91
CA VAL A 7 -17.79 24.78 31.07
C VAL A 7 -17.97 23.58 30.17
N ILE A 8 -18.50 23.82 28.98
CA ILE A 8 -18.47 22.84 27.90
C ILE A 8 -17.04 22.83 27.39
N THR A 9 -16.24 21.93 27.94
CA THR A 9 -14.92 21.60 27.37
C THR A 9 -15.18 20.86 26.08
N VAL A 10 -15.15 21.58 24.97
CA VAL A 10 -15.12 20.97 23.64
C VAL A 10 -13.78 20.29 23.50
N PHE A 11 -13.76 19.00 23.77
CA PHE A 11 -12.64 18.13 23.49
C PHE A 11 -12.60 17.90 21.98
N VAL A 12 -11.92 18.79 21.26
CA VAL A 12 -11.63 18.60 19.85
C VAL A 12 -10.61 17.47 19.75
N VAL A 13 -11.10 16.26 19.55
CA VAL A 13 -10.25 15.13 19.20
C VAL A 13 -9.73 15.39 17.78
N PHE A 14 -8.52 15.93 17.69
CA PHE A 14 -7.76 15.90 16.45
C PHE A 14 -7.42 14.44 16.17
N ILE A 15 -8.26 13.78 15.38
CA ILE A 15 -7.92 12.50 14.77
C ILE A 15 -6.92 12.84 13.68
N GLY A 16 -5.65 12.94 14.07
CA GLY A 16 -4.55 13.03 13.15
C GLY A 16 -4.56 11.77 12.30
N GLY A 17 -5.00 11.90 11.05
CA GLY A 17 -5.02 10.80 10.09
C GLY A 17 -3.60 10.40 9.70
N CYS A 18 -2.92 9.66 10.57
CA CYS A 18 -1.70 8.96 10.20
C CYS A 18 -2.07 7.89 9.17
N ALA A 19 -1.38 7.86 8.02
CA ALA A 19 -1.50 6.76 7.08
C ALA A 19 -1.11 5.46 7.82
N SER A 20 -2.12 4.73 8.25
CA SER A 20 -1.96 3.46 8.95
C SER A 20 -2.06 2.30 7.97
N THR A 21 -1.68 1.12 8.41
CA THR A 21 -1.88 -0.11 7.65
C THR A 21 -3.37 -0.29 7.28
N GLU A 22 -4.29 0.09 8.16
CA GLU A 22 -5.73 0.02 7.89
C GLU A 22 -6.16 0.98 6.77
N THR A 23 -5.62 2.20 6.74
CA THR A 23 -5.93 3.19 5.70
C THR A 23 -5.61 2.66 4.29
N VAL A 24 -4.50 1.94 4.10
CA VAL A 24 -4.17 1.37 2.78
C VAL A 24 -4.95 0.11 2.47
N LYS A 25 -5.34 -0.67 3.48
CA LYS A 25 -6.22 -1.84 3.30
C LYS A 25 -7.60 -1.45 2.78
N GLU A 26 -8.14 -0.33 3.26
CA GLU A 26 -9.44 0.20 2.86
C GLU A 26 -9.42 0.91 1.51
N ALA A 27 -8.23 1.21 0.99
CA ALA A 27 -8.05 1.94 -0.25
C ALA A 27 -8.12 1.07 -1.53
N LYS A 28 -8.60 -0.17 -1.42
CA LYS A 28 -8.82 -1.06 -2.57
C LYS A 28 -9.72 -0.39 -3.60
N GLY A 29 -9.32 -0.41 -4.88
CA GLY A 29 -10.03 0.27 -5.96
C GLY A 29 -9.58 1.72 -6.19
N GLN A 30 -8.64 2.23 -5.38
CA GLN A 30 -8.13 3.62 -5.50
C GLN A 30 -6.71 3.68 -6.06
N GLY A 31 -6.14 2.55 -6.45
CA GLY A 31 -4.77 2.43 -6.92
C GLY A 31 -4.65 2.39 -8.44
N VAL A 32 -3.43 2.15 -8.89
CA VAL A 32 -3.10 1.86 -10.28
C VAL A 32 -3.07 0.35 -10.48
N SER A 33 -3.73 -0.13 -11.52
CA SER A 33 -3.84 -1.54 -11.82
C SER A 33 -3.15 -1.91 -13.13
N ARG A 34 -2.58 -3.12 -13.16
CA ARG A 34 -2.04 -3.75 -14.37
C ARG A 34 -2.52 -5.19 -14.48
N ILE A 35 -2.81 -5.64 -15.70
CA ILE A 35 -3.22 -7.02 -15.98
C ILE A 35 -2.01 -7.77 -16.54
N TYR A 36 -1.76 -8.94 -15.96
CA TYR A 36 -0.71 -9.87 -16.35
C TYR A 36 -1.33 -11.12 -16.99
N GLN A 37 -0.78 -11.56 -18.11
CA GLN A 37 -1.19 -12.83 -18.79
C GLN A 37 -0.46 -14.02 -18.14
N GLU A 38 -0.59 -14.10 -16.81
CA GLU A 38 0.06 -15.11 -15.98
C GLU A 38 -0.90 -15.56 -14.88
N ALA A 39 -0.73 -16.80 -14.42
CA ALA A 39 -1.53 -17.36 -13.34
C ALA A 39 -1.29 -16.62 -12.01
N TYR A 40 -2.25 -16.70 -11.11
CA TYR A 40 -2.24 -16.02 -9.81
C TYR A 40 -0.99 -16.31 -8.98
N GLY A 41 -0.60 -17.59 -8.85
CA GLY A 41 0.53 -18.00 -8.02
C GLY A 41 1.86 -17.34 -8.43
N PRO A 42 2.28 -17.46 -9.68
CA PRO A 42 3.45 -16.77 -10.20
C PRO A 42 3.42 -15.25 -10.00
N VAL A 43 2.30 -14.59 -10.27
CA VAL A 43 2.15 -13.13 -10.09
C VAL A 43 2.25 -12.73 -8.62
N TYR A 44 1.62 -13.48 -7.72
CA TYR A 44 1.72 -13.23 -6.29
C TYR A 44 3.17 -13.34 -5.78
N ASN A 45 3.89 -14.39 -6.20
CA ASN A 45 5.30 -14.58 -5.83
C ASN A 45 6.19 -13.50 -6.45
N ALA A 46 5.96 -13.11 -7.70
CA ALA A 46 6.69 -12.01 -8.34
C ALA A 46 6.46 -10.67 -7.63
N THR A 47 5.27 -10.44 -7.09
CA THR A 47 4.97 -9.25 -6.28
C THR A 47 5.80 -9.21 -4.99
N LEU A 48 5.93 -10.34 -4.29
CA LEU A 48 6.79 -10.43 -3.09
C LEU A 48 8.28 -10.25 -3.45
N ALA A 49 8.73 -10.83 -4.56
CA ALA A 49 10.09 -10.65 -5.05
C ALA A 49 10.37 -9.19 -5.43
N ALA A 50 9.43 -8.53 -6.09
CA ALA A 50 9.52 -7.11 -6.43
C ALA A 50 9.63 -6.22 -5.19
N ALA A 51 8.84 -6.49 -4.15
CA ALA A 51 8.93 -5.77 -2.88
C ALA A 51 10.34 -5.91 -2.27
N LYS A 52 10.87 -7.13 -2.23
CA LYS A 52 12.22 -7.40 -1.72
C LYS A 52 13.29 -6.69 -2.55
N SER A 53 13.21 -6.75 -3.88
CA SER A 53 14.17 -6.09 -4.79
C SER A 53 14.18 -4.56 -4.60
N LYS A 54 13.08 -3.99 -4.13
CA LYS A 54 12.95 -2.54 -3.85
C LYS A 54 13.18 -2.19 -2.38
N ASN A 55 13.70 -3.12 -1.58
CA ASN A 55 13.93 -2.92 -0.14
C ASN A 55 12.69 -2.46 0.63
N LEU A 56 11.54 -3.00 0.27
CA LEU A 56 10.30 -2.80 0.98
C LEU A 56 10.10 -3.90 2.01
N ASP A 57 9.68 -3.51 3.20
CA ASP A 57 9.33 -4.44 4.26
C ASP A 57 7.92 -5.00 4.04
N VAL A 58 7.79 -6.31 4.07
CA VAL A 58 6.48 -6.97 4.03
C VAL A 58 5.90 -6.97 5.45
N VAL A 59 4.89 -6.13 5.66
CA VAL A 59 4.18 -6.01 6.95
C VAL A 59 3.14 -7.11 7.10
N GLU A 60 2.45 -7.43 6.01
CA GLU A 60 1.41 -8.45 5.94
C GLU A 60 1.38 -9.07 4.54
N SER A 61 1.18 -10.37 4.46
CA SER A 61 0.91 -11.04 3.18
C SER A 61 -0.10 -12.15 3.38
N ASP A 62 -1.18 -12.11 2.62
CA ASP A 62 -2.25 -13.11 2.64
C ASP A 62 -2.53 -13.59 1.22
N LYS A 63 -2.06 -14.78 0.91
CA LYS A 63 -2.22 -15.38 -0.43
C LYS A 63 -3.68 -15.77 -0.74
N THR A 64 -4.48 -15.99 0.29
CA THR A 64 -5.90 -16.38 0.11
C THR A 64 -6.72 -15.18 -0.37
N THR A 65 -6.51 -14.03 0.20
CA THR A 65 -7.20 -12.78 -0.18
C THR A 65 -6.45 -12.00 -1.27
N GLY A 66 -5.18 -12.34 -1.53
CA GLY A 66 -4.33 -11.62 -2.47
C GLY A 66 -3.79 -10.30 -1.95
N ARG A 67 -3.90 -10.03 -0.65
CA ARG A 67 -3.47 -8.78 -0.05
C ARG A 67 -2.03 -8.86 0.44
N ILE A 68 -1.25 -7.85 0.09
CA ILE A 68 0.12 -7.66 0.57
C ILE A 68 0.25 -6.23 1.04
N ILE A 69 0.68 -6.03 2.28
CA ILE A 69 0.94 -4.71 2.85
C ILE A 69 2.44 -4.54 3.00
N LEU A 70 2.94 -3.49 2.41
CA LEU A 70 4.35 -3.14 2.39
C LEU A 70 4.57 -1.82 3.12
N SER A 71 5.78 -1.65 3.61
CA SER A 71 6.24 -0.41 4.24
C SER A 71 7.58 -0.01 3.68
N HIS A 72 7.72 1.25 3.33
CA HIS A 72 9.01 1.87 3.08
C HIS A 72 9.39 2.73 4.30
N GLY A 73 10.59 2.54 4.81
CA GLY A 73 11.08 3.24 6.00
C GLY A 73 11.25 4.74 5.80
N VAL A 74 11.47 5.45 6.90
CA VAL A 74 11.80 6.88 6.88
C VAL A 74 13.17 7.09 6.22
N THR A 75 13.23 8.01 5.28
CA THR A 75 14.47 8.45 4.62
C THR A 75 14.71 9.95 4.87
N LEU A 76 15.83 10.51 4.40
CA LEU A 76 16.07 11.95 4.48
C LEU A 76 15.04 12.79 3.69
N TRP A 77 14.34 12.16 2.74
CA TRP A 77 13.41 12.82 1.81
C TRP A 77 11.96 12.39 1.99
N SER A 78 11.71 11.39 2.81
CA SER A 78 10.39 10.80 3.01
C SER A 78 10.22 10.33 4.45
N TRP A 79 9.07 10.61 5.03
CA TRP A 79 8.65 10.15 6.36
C TRP A 79 8.15 8.71 6.37
N GLY A 80 8.34 8.02 5.27
CA GLY A 80 7.86 6.66 5.06
C GLY A 80 6.56 6.59 4.26
N GLU A 81 6.28 5.43 3.72
CA GLU A 81 5.06 5.14 2.97
C GLU A 81 4.45 3.82 3.40
N LYS A 82 3.15 3.74 3.29
CA LYS A 82 2.41 2.48 3.35
C LYS A 82 1.86 2.17 1.97
N ILE A 83 2.10 0.94 1.53
CA ILE A 83 1.73 0.48 0.19
C ILE A 83 0.90 -0.79 0.36
N ALA A 84 -0.29 -0.79 -0.23
CA ALA A 84 -1.09 -2.01 -0.35
C ALA A 84 -1.03 -2.52 -1.78
N VAL A 85 -0.83 -3.81 -1.93
CA VAL A 85 -0.92 -4.50 -3.20
C VAL A 85 -2.05 -5.51 -3.12
N PHE A 86 -2.95 -5.48 -4.09
CA PHE A 86 -4.06 -6.39 -4.21
C PHE A 86 -3.90 -7.21 -5.49
N VAL A 87 -3.69 -8.51 -5.33
CA VAL A 87 -3.54 -9.46 -6.42
C VAL A 87 -4.88 -10.17 -6.63
N HIS A 88 -5.47 -10.01 -7.80
CA HIS A 88 -6.80 -10.54 -8.12
C HIS A 88 -6.71 -11.56 -9.25
N LYS A 89 -7.15 -12.77 -8.98
CA LYS A 89 -7.34 -13.78 -10.01
C LYS A 89 -8.50 -13.35 -10.93
N LYS A 90 -8.21 -13.12 -12.20
CA LYS A 90 -9.22 -12.81 -13.23
C LYS A 90 -9.57 -14.02 -14.09
N GLY A 91 -8.66 -14.96 -14.22
CA GLY A 91 -8.83 -16.20 -14.99
C GLY A 91 -7.77 -17.21 -14.61
N THR A 92 -7.68 -18.30 -15.35
CA THR A 92 -6.68 -19.37 -15.11
C THR A 92 -5.26 -18.86 -15.35
N THR A 93 -5.09 -18.01 -16.36
CA THR A 93 -3.80 -17.45 -16.81
C THR A 93 -3.83 -15.92 -16.86
N THR A 94 -4.73 -15.29 -16.12
CA THR A 94 -4.88 -13.84 -16.10
C THR A 94 -5.03 -13.36 -14.67
N THR A 95 -4.17 -12.43 -14.27
CA THR A 95 -4.14 -11.87 -12.91
C THR A 95 -4.03 -10.35 -13.00
N GLN A 96 -4.80 -9.65 -12.18
CA GLN A 96 -4.72 -8.21 -12.02
C GLN A 96 -3.96 -7.89 -10.74
N VAL A 97 -3.03 -6.94 -10.81
CA VAL A 97 -2.38 -6.37 -9.63
C VAL A 97 -2.76 -4.91 -9.54
N GLU A 98 -3.27 -4.52 -8.39
CA GLU A 98 -3.53 -3.12 -8.03
C GLU A 98 -2.55 -2.69 -6.94
N VAL A 99 -1.92 -1.54 -7.13
CA VAL A 99 -1.01 -0.93 -6.14
C VAL A 99 -1.58 0.39 -5.66
N VAL A 100 -1.74 0.52 -4.35
CA VAL A 100 -2.16 1.74 -3.67
C VAL A 100 -1.01 2.20 -2.78
N SER A 101 -0.54 3.42 -2.97
CA SER A 101 0.48 4.04 -2.11
C SER A 101 -0.15 5.22 -1.36
N LYS A 102 0.03 5.25 -0.05
CA LYS A 102 -0.38 6.35 0.81
C LYS A 102 0.85 6.88 1.55
N PRO A 103 1.31 8.09 1.20
CA PRO A 103 2.39 8.72 1.94
C PRO A 103 1.95 9.04 3.37
N VAL A 104 2.90 8.95 4.30
CA VAL A 104 2.70 9.55 5.62
C VAL A 104 2.71 11.06 5.46
N LEU A 105 1.67 11.72 5.90
CA LEU A 105 1.45 13.16 5.68
C LEU A 105 2.60 13.99 6.28
N SER A 106 3.30 14.68 5.39
CA SER A 106 4.24 15.74 5.74
C SER A 106 4.27 16.76 4.60
N PRO A 107 4.29 18.06 4.88
CA PRO A 107 4.33 19.09 3.84
C PRO A 107 5.63 19.07 3.00
N LEU A 108 6.66 18.35 3.46
CA LEU A 108 7.95 18.20 2.80
C LEU A 108 8.17 16.79 2.23
N ASN A 109 7.10 16.00 2.09
CA ASN A 109 7.20 14.63 1.62
C ASN A 109 7.09 14.59 0.09
N PHE A 110 8.14 14.10 -0.56
CA PHE A 110 8.20 13.82 -1.99
C PHE A 110 8.38 12.31 -2.19
N PRO A 111 7.31 11.52 -1.99
CA PRO A 111 7.42 10.07 -2.10
C PRO A 111 7.70 9.66 -3.55
N PRO A 112 8.44 8.57 -3.76
CA PRO A 112 8.54 7.92 -5.06
C PRO A 112 7.16 7.46 -5.56
N ASP A 113 6.99 7.34 -6.86
CA ASP A 113 5.80 6.70 -7.45
C ASP A 113 5.88 5.17 -7.28
N TRP A 114 5.54 4.71 -6.08
CA TRP A 114 5.57 3.29 -5.74
C TRP A 114 4.61 2.45 -6.58
N GLN A 115 3.53 3.03 -7.07
CA GLN A 115 2.57 2.34 -7.92
C GLN A 115 3.25 1.90 -9.22
N LYS A 116 3.90 2.84 -9.90
CA LYS A 116 4.66 2.55 -11.13
C LYS A 116 5.87 1.67 -10.86
N ILE A 117 6.67 2.00 -9.84
CA ILE A 117 7.91 1.28 -9.51
C ILE A 117 7.64 -0.20 -9.24
N LEU A 118 6.61 -0.53 -8.46
CA LEU A 118 6.28 -1.92 -8.15
C LEU A 118 5.72 -2.66 -9.36
N LEU A 119 4.81 -2.06 -10.12
CA LEU A 119 4.26 -2.69 -11.32
C LEU A 119 5.34 -2.99 -12.35
N ASP A 120 6.27 -2.07 -12.56
CA ASP A 120 7.40 -2.30 -13.47
C ASP A 120 8.37 -3.38 -12.95
N GLN A 121 8.60 -3.43 -11.64
CA GLN A 121 9.45 -4.48 -11.06
C GLN A 121 8.80 -5.86 -11.11
N ILE A 122 7.48 -5.95 -10.95
CA ILE A 122 6.75 -7.22 -11.12
C ILE A 122 6.94 -7.76 -12.55
N ASP A 123 6.90 -6.88 -13.56
CA ASP A 123 7.20 -7.29 -14.94
C ASP A 123 8.60 -7.89 -15.05
N VAL A 124 9.60 -7.26 -14.42
CA VAL A 124 10.98 -7.78 -14.42
C VAL A 124 11.05 -9.15 -13.76
N GLU A 125 10.44 -9.33 -12.61
CA GLU A 125 10.46 -10.61 -11.86
C GLU A 125 9.75 -11.73 -12.64
N LEU A 126 8.64 -11.44 -13.33
CA LEU A 126 7.93 -12.40 -14.17
C LEU A 126 8.75 -12.83 -15.39
N HIS A 127 9.54 -11.93 -15.97
CA HIS A 127 10.39 -12.26 -17.11
C HIS A 127 11.69 -12.93 -16.70
N ALA A 128 12.24 -12.66 -15.51
CA ALA A 128 13.44 -13.29 -15.00
C ALA A 128 13.24 -14.79 -14.68
N GLY A 129 12.01 -15.24 -14.48
CA GLY A 129 11.65 -16.64 -14.21
C GLY A 129 11.42 -17.48 -15.48
N LYS A 130 11.63 -16.93 -16.67
CA LYS A 130 11.46 -17.60 -17.98
C LYS A 130 12.86 -17.88 -18.62
#